data_458fdc35ad729ae528bdfdd0701047a2
#
_entry.id   458fdc35ad729ae528bdfdd0701047a2
#
_cell.length_a   1.000
_cell.length_b   1.000
_cell.length_c   1.000
_cell.angle_alpha   90.00
_cell.angle_beta   90.00
_cell.angle_gamma   90.00
#
_symmetry.space_group_name_H-M   'P 1'
#
loop_
_entity.id
_entity.type
_entity.pdbx_description
1 polymer ?
#
loop_
_entity_poly.entity_id
_entity_poly.type
_entity_poly.pdbx_seq_one_letter_code
_entity_poly.pdbx_strand_id
1 'polypeptide(L)' 'MAVSYKKLWKLLIDKDMKKKDLREATGITTTALAKLGRNENVNTEILVKICKVLQCDISDIVEIIETEK' A
#
# COMPACT_ATOMS: atom_id res chain seq x y z
N MET A 1 15.85 9.25 1.60
CA MET A 1 14.39 9.21 1.72
C MET A 1 13.88 7.82 1.39
N ALA A 2 12.87 7.40 2.10
CA ALA A 2 12.26 6.09 1.90
C ALA A 2 10.76 6.22 1.99
N VAL A 3 10.05 5.20 1.48
CA VAL A 3 8.60 5.17 1.61
C VAL A 3 8.22 4.11 2.62
N SER A 4 7.08 4.32 3.28
CA SER A 4 6.52 3.35 4.20
C SER A 4 5.05 3.16 3.85
N TYR A 5 4.59 1.91 3.88
CA TYR A 5 3.18 1.59 3.66
C TYR A 5 2.51 1.14 4.95
N LYS A 6 3.09 1.54 6.07
CA LYS A 6 2.54 1.18 7.38
C LYS A 6 1.09 1.63 7.52
N LYS A 7 0.78 2.81 7.00
CA LYS A 7 -0.60 3.32 7.05
C LYS A 7 -1.55 2.41 6.29
N LEU A 8 -1.08 1.85 5.16
CA LEU A 8 -1.90 0.92 4.38
C LEU A 8 -2.27 -0.31 5.21
N TRP A 9 -1.29 -0.87 5.90
CA TRP A 9 -1.55 -2.07 6.71
C TRP A 9 -2.50 -1.78 7.86
N LYS A 10 -2.37 -0.61 8.47
CA LYS A 10 -3.30 -0.20 9.52
C LYS A 10 -4.70 -0.04 8.98
N LEU A 11 -4.83 0.55 7.79
CA LEU A 11 -6.13 0.74 7.16
C LEU A 11 -6.79 -0.60 6.84
N LEU A 12 -6.01 -1.57 6.39
CA LEU A 12 -6.54 -2.91 6.14
C LEU A 12 -7.08 -3.54 7.42
N ILE A 13 -6.36 -3.38 8.52
CA ILE A 13 -6.81 -3.90 9.82
C ILE A 13 -8.14 -3.27 10.19
N ASP A 14 -8.26 -1.96 10.01
CA ASP A 14 -9.50 -1.24 10.32
C ASP A 14 -10.67 -1.73 9.47
N LYS A 15 -10.39 -2.21 8.27
CA LYS A 15 -11.42 -2.68 7.35
C LYS A 15 -11.60 -4.20 7.38
N ASP A 16 -10.92 -4.87 8.30
CA ASP A 16 -10.95 -6.33 8.42
C ASP A 16 -10.55 -7.02 7.12
N MET A 17 -9.54 -6.47 6.46
CA MET A 17 -9.03 -7.03 5.21
C MET A 17 -7.64 -7.61 5.44
N LYS A 18 -7.37 -8.73 4.77
CA LYS A 18 -6.03 -9.31 4.73
C LYS A 18 -5.33 -8.84 3.47
N LYS A 19 -4.01 -9.01 3.43
CA LYS A 19 -3.24 -8.67 2.24
C LYS A 19 -3.74 -9.41 1.01
N LYS A 20 -4.11 -10.67 1.19
CA LYS A 20 -4.67 -11.46 0.11
C LYS A 20 -5.95 -10.84 -0.43
N ASP A 21 -6.81 -10.36 0.47
CA ASP A 21 -8.06 -9.73 0.07
C ASP A 21 -7.79 -8.46 -0.74
N LEU A 22 -6.80 -7.69 -0.33
CA LEU A 22 -6.42 -6.49 -1.05
C LEU A 22 -5.93 -6.84 -2.45
N ARG A 23 -5.09 -7.87 -2.57
CA ARG A 23 -4.56 -8.27 -3.87
C ARG A 23 -5.70 -8.68 -4.81
N GLU A 24 -6.64 -9.46 -4.29
CA GLU A 24 -7.76 -9.93 -5.11
C GLU A 24 -8.68 -8.78 -5.52
N ALA A 25 -8.93 -7.86 -4.60
CA ALA A 25 -9.83 -6.75 -4.88
C ALA A 25 -9.23 -5.74 -5.85
N THR A 26 -7.91 -5.54 -5.81
CA THR A 26 -7.25 -4.56 -6.66
C THR A 26 -6.74 -5.14 -7.96
N GLY A 27 -6.55 -6.45 -8.01
CA GLY A 27 -5.98 -7.08 -9.19
C GLY A 27 -4.48 -6.88 -9.36
N ILE A 28 -3.80 -6.38 -8.32
CA ILE A 28 -2.35 -6.21 -8.40
C ILE A 28 -1.65 -7.57 -8.32
N THR A 29 -0.41 -7.61 -8.78
CA THR A 29 0.34 -8.86 -8.81
C THR A 29 0.88 -9.21 -7.43
N THR A 30 1.25 -10.49 -7.27
CA THR A 30 1.89 -10.95 -6.05
C THR A 30 3.20 -10.21 -5.84
N THR A 31 3.93 -9.94 -6.92
CA THR A 31 5.18 -9.20 -6.86
C THR A 31 4.96 -7.79 -6.31
N ALA A 32 3.92 -7.12 -6.78
CA ALA A 32 3.60 -5.77 -6.29
C ALA A 32 3.26 -5.79 -4.81
N LEU A 33 2.47 -6.78 -4.39
CA LEU A 33 2.12 -6.90 -2.99
C LEU A 33 3.35 -7.14 -2.12
N ALA A 34 4.27 -7.99 -2.60
CA ALA A 34 5.51 -8.25 -1.88
C ALA A 34 6.35 -6.98 -1.73
N LYS A 35 6.40 -6.16 -2.78
CA LYS A 35 7.14 -4.89 -2.70
C LYS A 35 6.53 -3.97 -1.66
N LEU A 36 5.21 -3.91 -1.61
CA LEU A 36 4.54 -3.11 -0.58
C LEU A 36 4.92 -3.61 0.81
N GLY A 37 5.00 -4.91 0.99
CA GLY A 37 5.36 -5.50 2.27
C GLY A 37 6.79 -5.19 2.69
N ARG A 38 7.66 -4.87 1.74
CA ARG A 38 9.06 -4.55 2.02
C ARG A 38 9.34 -3.04 1.95
N ASN A 39 8.30 -2.23 1.83
CA ASN A 39 8.43 -0.78 1.70
C ASN A 39 9.28 -0.40 0.48
N GLU A 40 9.13 -1.14 -0.60
CA GLU A 40 9.83 -0.85 -1.86
C GLU A 40 8.95 0.03 -2.74
N ASN A 41 9.57 0.67 -3.71
CA ASN A 41 8.84 1.53 -4.63
C ASN A 41 7.94 0.70 -5.54
N VAL A 42 6.72 1.18 -5.73
CA VAL A 42 5.80 0.62 -6.73
C VAL A 42 5.35 1.79 -7.60
N ASN A 43 4.81 1.50 -8.77
CA ASN A 43 4.37 2.59 -9.62
C ASN A 43 3.05 3.16 -9.10
N THR A 44 2.78 4.39 -9.54
CA THR A 44 1.61 5.13 -9.07
C THR A 44 0.32 4.43 -9.43
N GLU A 45 0.29 3.71 -10.54
CA GLU A 45 -0.90 3.00 -10.98
C GLU A 45 -1.35 1.98 -9.93
N ILE A 46 -0.40 1.30 -9.31
CA ILE A 46 -0.69 0.35 -8.23
C ILE A 46 -1.34 1.08 -7.06
N LEU A 47 -0.78 2.22 -6.71
CA LEU A 47 -1.31 3.02 -5.59
C LEU A 47 -2.72 3.52 -5.89
N VAL A 48 -2.98 3.94 -7.12
CA VAL A 48 -4.31 4.40 -7.51
C VAL A 48 -5.34 3.27 -7.39
N LYS A 49 -4.97 2.06 -7.81
CA LYS A 49 -5.87 0.92 -7.70
C LYS A 49 -6.22 0.63 -6.25
N ILE A 50 -5.23 0.69 -5.37
CA ILE A 50 -5.47 0.48 -3.95
C ILE A 50 -6.39 1.55 -3.40
N CYS A 51 -6.13 2.81 -3.73
CA CYS A 51 -6.97 3.91 -3.24
C CYS A 51 -8.41 3.79 -3.70
N LYS A 52 -8.62 3.33 -4.93
CA LYS A 52 -9.98 3.14 -5.42
C LYS A 52 -10.74 2.09 -4.64
N VAL A 53 -10.07 0.98 -4.34
CA VAL A 53 -10.70 -0.12 -3.59
C VAL A 53 -11.00 0.31 -2.16
N LEU A 54 -10.06 1.00 -1.53
CA LEU A 54 -10.20 1.41 -0.14
C LEU A 54 -10.90 2.75 0.03
N GLN A 55 -11.19 3.43 -1.07
CA GLN A 55 -11.86 4.73 -1.08
C GLN A 55 -11.11 5.74 -0.22
N CYS A 56 -9.84 5.93 -0.54
CA CYS A 56 -8.97 6.81 0.21
C CYS A 56 -7.99 7.50 -0.72
N ASP A 57 -7.17 8.39 -0.18
CA ASP A 57 -6.13 9.08 -0.91
C ASP A 57 -4.79 8.40 -0.73
N ILE A 58 -3.83 8.76 -1.58
CA ILE A 58 -2.47 8.21 -1.49
C ILE A 58 -1.87 8.53 -0.12
N SER A 59 -2.14 9.72 0.40
CA SER A 59 -1.60 10.12 1.71
C SER A 59 -2.11 9.23 2.86
N ASP A 60 -3.20 8.50 2.62
CA ASP A 60 -3.74 7.60 3.63
C ASP A 60 -3.02 6.26 3.65
N ILE A 61 -2.22 5.95 2.63
CA ILE A 61 -1.56 4.66 2.53
C ILE A 61 -0.04 4.76 2.40
N VAL A 62 0.48 5.92 2.01
CA VAL A 62 1.91 6.11 1.79
C VAL A 62 2.43 7.21 2.69
N GLU A 63 3.59 6.96 3.27
CA GLU A 63 4.26 7.95 4.10
C GLU A 63 5.71 8.04 3.65
N ILE A 64 6.22 9.26 3.55
CA ILE A 64 7.63 9.46 3.22
C ILE A 64 8.41 9.58 4.50
N ILE A 65 9.44 8.76 4.63
CA ILE A 65 10.27 8.74 5.82
C ILE A 65 11.62 9.35 5.47
N GLU A 66 12.03 10.34 6.27
CA GLU A 66 13.37 10.91 6.15
C GLU A 66 14.36 9.98 6.84
N THR A 67 15.29 9.41 6.09
CA THR A 67 16.33 8.59 6.70
C THR A 67 17.57 9.44 6.85
N GLU A 68 18.07 9.53 8.04
CA GLU A 68 19.32 10.23 8.29
C GLU A 68 20.47 9.37 7.87
N LYS A 69 21.30 9.95 7.53
CA LYS A 69 22.37 9.29 7.25
C LYS A 69 23.32 9.46 7.95
#